data_067de4178c0f4ea38d013cacb08cd76b
#
_entry.id   067de4178c0f4ea38d013cacb08cd76b
#
_cell.length_a   1.000
_cell.length_b   1.000
_cell.length_c   1.000
_cell.angle_alpha   90.00
_cell.angle_beta   90.00
_cell.angle_gamma   90.00
#
_symmetry.space_group_name_H-M   'P 1'
#
loop_
_entity.id
_entity.type
_entity.pdbx_description
1 polymer ?
#
loop_
_entity_poly.entity_id
_entity_poly.type
_entity_poly.pdbx_seq_one_letter_code
_entity_poly.pdbx_strand_id
1 'polypeptide(L)'
;MISPGNDNPDEETDEARLFREAVRGVRPLGSRAPAPQPPKVRPRARFTRADRAAVLQESLAADSADPALAGGEELIFRRPQVQLGVLRRLRRGEYRVQREIDLHGLTVAEAKQALRQFLIDALEHEVRCVRIIHGKGLRSGHRGPVLKAAVNAVLRRTGAVLAYVSARQVDGGTGAVYVLLS
;
A
#
# COMPACT_ATOMS: atom_id res chain seq x y z
N MET A 1 36.76 -22.05 45.46
CA MET A 1 37.06 -23.48 45.36
C MET A 1 35.74 -24.19 45.13
N ILE A 2 35.41 -24.52 43.89
CA ILE A 2 34.22 -25.25 43.49
C ILE A 2 34.74 -26.60 43.03
N SER A 3 34.36 -27.67 43.74
CA SER A 3 34.72 -29.05 43.41
C SER A 3 34.01 -29.48 42.14
N PRO A 4 34.66 -30.22 41.22
CA PRO A 4 34.01 -30.80 40.05
C PRO A 4 33.20 -32.01 40.48
N GLY A 5 31.96 -32.06 40.01
CA GLY A 5 31.07 -33.22 40.14
C GLY A 5 31.64 -34.43 39.44
N ASN A 6 31.65 -35.53 40.14
CA ASN A 6 32.09 -36.84 39.68
C ASN A 6 31.01 -37.45 38.79
N ASP A 7 31.13 -37.27 37.47
CA ASP A 7 30.33 -38.02 36.49
C ASP A 7 30.89 -39.43 36.38
N ASN A 8 30.30 -40.35 37.13
CA ASN A 8 30.58 -41.75 37.00
C ASN A 8 29.65 -42.35 35.88
N PRO A 9 30.18 -42.82 34.76
CA PRO A 9 29.38 -43.30 33.64
C PRO A 9 28.70 -44.66 33.84
N ASP A 10 28.88 -45.29 35.01
CA ASP A 10 28.42 -46.65 35.28
C ASP A 10 27.18 -46.74 36.19
N GLU A 11 26.61 -45.64 36.69
CA GLU A 11 25.31 -45.70 37.35
C GLU A 11 24.15 -45.61 36.33
N GLU A 12 23.92 -46.72 35.68
CA GLU A 12 22.71 -46.95 34.92
C GLU A 12 21.51 -46.91 35.86
N THR A 13 20.71 -45.84 35.78
CA THR A 13 19.51 -45.70 36.63
C THR A 13 18.58 -46.89 36.39
N ASP A 14 17.96 -47.42 37.47
CA ASP A 14 17.01 -48.57 37.40
C ASP A 14 15.91 -48.31 36.33
N GLU A 15 15.56 -47.07 36.08
CA GLU A 15 14.61 -46.68 35.05
C GLU A 15 15.12 -46.95 33.63
N ALA A 16 16.42 -46.75 33.34
CA ALA A 16 17.02 -47.06 32.03
C ALA A 16 17.10 -48.57 31.77
N ARG A 17 17.27 -49.36 32.87
CA ARG A 17 17.22 -50.82 32.75
C ARG A 17 15.83 -51.32 32.48
N LEU A 18 14.82 -50.85 33.25
CA LEU A 18 13.39 -51.17 33.06
C LEU A 18 12.92 -50.78 31.64
N PHE A 19 13.35 -49.63 31.13
CA PHE A 19 13.01 -49.21 29.77
C PHE A 19 13.60 -50.16 28.71
N ARG A 20 14.89 -50.52 28.85
CA ARG A 20 15.52 -51.45 27.89
C ARG A 20 14.88 -52.85 27.94
N GLU A 21 14.45 -53.30 29.11
CA GLU A 21 13.76 -54.58 29.25
C GLU A 21 12.37 -54.54 28.61
N ALA A 22 11.63 -53.45 28.81
CA ALA A 22 10.29 -53.22 28.22
C ALA A 22 10.34 -53.17 26.67
N VAL A 23 11.43 -52.60 26.09
CA VAL A 23 11.58 -52.51 24.62
C VAL A 23 12.34 -53.68 23.98
N ARG A 24 12.69 -54.70 24.76
CA ARG A 24 13.35 -55.92 24.31
C ARG A 24 12.39 -56.71 23.40
N GLY A 25 12.65 -56.64 22.10
CA GLY A 25 11.83 -57.28 21.06
C GLY A 25 10.96 -56.31 20.23
N VAL A 26 10.98 -55.03 20.55
CA VAL A 26 10.33 -54.02 19.71
C VAL A 26 11.21 -53.73 18.49
N ARG A 27 10.65 -53.98 17.29
CA ARG A 27 11.34 -53.66 16.05
C ARG A 27 11.32 -52.14 15.84
N PRO A 28 12.49 -51.45 15.72
CA PRO A 28 12.53 -50.04 15.44
C PRO A 28 11.73 -49.72 14.18
N LEU A 29 10.85 -48.73 14.24
CA LEU A 29 10.21 -48.20 13.03
C LEU A 29 11.33 -47.65 12.14
N GLY A 30 11.55 -48.30 11.00
CA GLY A 30 12.52 -47.78 10.03
C GLY A 30 12.23 -46.31 9.75
N SER A 31 13.28 -45.50 9.77
CA SER A 31 13.19 -44.07 9.41
C SER A 31 12.64 -43.97 7.98
N ARG A 32 11.35 -43.76 7.89
CA ARG A 32 10.71 -43.46 6.62
C ARG A 32 11.21 -42.06 6.25
N ALA A 33 12.03 -41.98 5.19
CA ALA A 33 12.47 -40.70 4.67
C ALA A 33 11.26 -39.77 4.55
N PRO A 34 11.33 -38.55 5.06
CA PRO A 34 10.20 -37.60 4.98
C PRO A 34 9.78 -37.48 3.51
N ALA A 35 8.49 -37.64 3.26
CA ALA A 35 7.96 -37.51 1.91
C ALA A 35 8.41 -36.14 1.32
N PRO A 36 8.81 -36.09 0.03
CA PRO A 36 9.24 -34.85 -0.60
C PRO A 36 8.14 -33.82 -0.42
N GLN A 37 8.46 -32.74 0.27
CA GLN A 37 7.53 -31.64 0.46
C GLN A 37 7.24 -31.01 -0.90
N PRO A 38 5.97 -30.80 -1.27
CA PRO A 38 5.66 -30.14 -2.51
C PRO A 38 6.31 -28.74 -2.54
N PRO A 39 6.79 -28.27 -3.70
CA PRO A 39 7.46 -26.99 -3.79
C PRO A 39 6.55 -25.91 -3.22
N LYS A 40 7.08 -25.10 -2.29
CA LYS A 40 6.36 -23.94 -1.70
C LYS A 40 5.98 -23.00 -2.83
N VAL A 41 4.71 -23.02 -3.23
CA VAL A 41 4.16 -22.09 -4.22
C VAL A 41 4.23 -20.70 -3.61
N ARG A 42 4.99 -19.79 -4.22
CA ARG A 42 5.03 -18.40 -3.79
C ARG A 42 3.62 -17.81 -3.93
N PRO A 43 3.06 -17.18 -2.87
CA PRO A 43 1.72 -16.58 -2.94
C PRO A 43 1.70 -15.54 -4.06
N ARG A 44 0.89 -15.76 -5.08
CA ARG A 44 0.68 -14.78 -6.14
C ARG A 44 -0.39 -13.79 -5.67
N ALA A 45 -0.03 -12.52 -5.59
CA ALA A 45 -0.88 -11.42 -5.12
C ALA A 45 -2.08 -11.07 -6.05
N ARG A 46 -2.60 -12.01 -6.85
CA ARG A 46 -3.71 -11.77 -7.79
C ARG A 46 -5.00 -11.33 -7.09
N PHE A 47 -5.34 -11.97 -5.99
CA PHE A 47 -6.53 -11.62 -5.21
C PHE A 47 -6.38 -10.27 -4.52
N THR A 48 -5.20 -9.97 -3.98
CA THR A 48 -4.91 -8.68 -3.32
C THR A 48 -5.05 -7.49 -4.28
N ARG A 49 -4.78 -7.67 -5.58
CA ARG A 49 -4.95 -6.62 -6.58
C ARG A 49 -6.43 -6.40 -6.93
N ALA A 50 -7.19 -7.50 -7.13
CA ALA A 50 -8.61 -7.43 -7.37
C ALA A 50 -9.38 -6.81 -6.18
N ASP A 51 -9.03 -7.23 -4.95
CA ASP A 51 -9.60 -6.69 -3.72
C ASP A 51 -9.29 -5.20 -3.55
N ARG A 52 -8.05 -4.76 -3.87
CA ARG A 52 -7.70 -3.34 -3.84
C ARG A 52 -8.47 -2.52 -4.86
N ALA A 53 -8.68 -3.05 -6.06
CA ALA A 53 -9.49 -2.39 -7.09
C ALA A 53 -10.97 -2.31 -6.67
N ALA A 54 -11.53 -3.39 -6.11
CA ALA A 54 -12.89 -3.42 -5.60
C ALA A 54 -13.13 -2.42 -4.45
N VAL A 55 -12.23 -2.40 -3.46
CA VAL A 55 -12.26 -1.43 -2.34
C VAL A 55 -12.16 0.01 -2.86
N LEU A 56 -11.34 0.23 -3.88
CA LEU A 56 -11.22 1.54 -4.52
C LEU A 56 -12.53 1.96 -5.19
N GLN A 57 -13.17 1.08 -5.95
CA GLN A 57 -14.46 1.34 -6.59
C GLN A 57 -15.54 1.69 -5.54
N GLU A 58 -15.61 0.94 -4.46
CA GLU A 58 -16.56 1.17 -3.38
C GLU A 58 -16.31 2.51 -2.66
N SER A 59 -15.05 2.81 -2.33
CA SER A 59 -14.67 4.11 -1.72
C SER A 59 -15.00 5.31 -2.61
N LEU A 60 -14.89 5.14 -3.93
CA LEU A 60 -15.13 6.21 -4.89
C LEU A 60 -16.61 6.42 -5.22
N ALA A 61 -17.48 5.45 -4.90
CA ALA A 61 -18.92 5.55 -5.13
C ALA A 61 -19.63 6.51 -4.14
N ALA A 62 -19.05 6.75 -2.96
CA ALA A 62 -19.62 7.64 -1.95
C ALA A 62 -19.47 9.11 -2.33
N ASP A 63 -20.60 9.79 -2.53
CA ASP A 63 -20.66 11.19 -2.95
C ASP A 63 -20.77 12.13 -1.74
N SER A 64 -19.74 12.90 -1.41
CA SER A 64 -19.84 14.08 -0.57
C SER A 64 -18.66 15.02 -0.82
N ALA A 65 -18.98 16.21 -1.34
CA ALA A 65 -18.05 17.30 -1.53
C ALA A 65 -17.71 17.92 -0.16
N ASP A 66 -16.43 18.11 0.11
CA ASP A 66 -15.94 18.85 1.27
C ASP A 66 -15.91 20.36 0.91
N PRO A 67 -16.70 21.23 1.59
CA PRO A 67 -16.81 22.65 1.22
C PRO A 67 -15.56 23.50 1.52
N ALA A 68 -14.57 22.96 2.23
CA ALA A 68 -13.45 23.72 2.79
C ALA A 68 -12.37 24.17 1.78
N LEU A 69 -12.54 23.93 0.46
CA LEU A 69 -11.48 24.14 -0.53
C LEU A 69 -11.74 25.29 -1.52
N ALA A 70 -12.47 26.30 -1.12
CA ALA A 70 -12.85 27.45 -1.96
C ALA A 70 -11.72 28.50 -2.16
N GLY A 71 -10.48 28.20 -1.88
CA GLY A 71 -9.36 29.13 -2.06
C GLY A 71 -8.21 28.54 -2.88
N GLY A 72 -7.42 29.38 -3.53
CA GLY A 72 -6.23 28.99 -4.31
C GLY A 72 -5.11 28.30 -3.53
N GLU A 73 -5.42 27.68 -2.40
CA GLU A 73 -4.49 27.03 -1.49
C GLU A 73 -3.84 25.79 -2.08
N GLU A 74 -2.62 25.51 -1.63
CA GLU A 74 -1.92 24.27 -1.99
C GLU A 74 -2.67 23.06 -1.43
N LEU A 75 -2.81 22.02 -2.24
CA LEU A 75 -3.30 20.72 -1.77
C LEU A 75 -2.16 19.99 -1.07
N ILE A 76 -2.39 19.57 0.15
CA ILE A 76 -1.45 18.74 0.91
C ILE A 76 -2.23 17.68 1.68
N PHE A 77 -1.79 16.44 1.56
CA PHE A 77 -2.32 15.31 2.31
C PHE A 77 -1.27 14.22 2.48
N ARG A 78 -1.28 13.57 3.62
CA ARG A 78 -0.54 12.33 3.85
C ARG A 78 -1.29 11.44 4.82
N ARG A 79 -1.17 10.14 4.65
CA ARG A 79 -1.64 9.19 5.66
C ARG A 79 -0.67 9.16 6.84
N PRO A 80 -1.14 8.81 8.06
CA PRO A 80 -0.30 8.80 9.27
C PRO A 80 0.97 7.95 9.15
N GLN A 81 0.91 6.83 8.43
CA GLN A 81 2.03 5.92 8.20
C GLN A 81 3.11 6.49 7.26
N VAL A 82 2.82 7.56 6.52
CA VAL A 82 3.77 8.18 5.59
C VAL A 82 4.62 9.20 6.35
N GLN A 83 5.94 9.08 6.29
CA GLN A 83 6.86 9.99 6.94
C GLN A 83 6.84 11.39 6.27
N LEU A 84 7.05 12.44 7.06
CA LEU A 84 7.15 13.81 6.53
C LEU A 84 8.26 13.99 5.49
N GLY A 85 9.34 13.22 5.61
CA GLY A 85 10.43 13.21 4.62
C GLY A 85 9.96 12.82 3.23
N VAL A 86 9.05 11.83 3.13
CA VAL A 86 8.46 11.38 1.87
C VAL A 86 7.63 12.51 1.24
N LEU A 87 6.79 13.19 2.04
CA LEU A 87 5.99 14.31 1.56
C LEU A 87 6.85 15.48 1.05
N ARG A 88 7.96 15.81 1.75
CA ARG A 88 8.91 16.84 1.33
C ARG A 88 9.58 16.49 -0.01
N ARG A 89 9.99 15.24 -0.17
CA ARG A 89 10.55 14.73 -1.43
C ARG A 89 9.55 14.79 -2.57
N LEU A 90 8.29 14.41 -2.29
CA LEU A 90 7.19 14.49 -3.26
C LEU A 90 6.98 15.95 -3.72
N ARG A 91 6.96 16.91 -2.77
CA ARG A 91 6.82 18.35 -3.06
C ARG A 91 7.97 18.89 -3.92
N ARG A 92 9.20 18.40 -3.71
CA ARG A 92 10.37 18.78 -4.54
C ARG A 92 10.37 18.10 -5.92
N GLY A 93 9.43 17.19 -6.19
CA GLY A 93 9.36 16.45 -7.45
C GLY A 93 10.49 15.43 -7.60
N GLU A 94 11.02 14.89 -6.49
CA GLU A 94 12.09 13.90 -6.50
C GLU A 94 11.61 12.49 -6.88
N TYR A 95 10.30 12.27 -6.90
CA TYR A 95 9.72 11.02 -7.38
C TYR A 95 9.50 11.10 -8.89
N ARG A 96 9.93 10.08 -9.61
CA ARG A 96 9.67 9.96 -11.04
C ARG A 96 8.16 9.81 -11.27
N VAL A 97 7.54 10.77 -11.94
CA VAL A 97 6.17 10.65 -12.42
C VAL A 97 6.13 9.58 -13.52
N GLN A 98 5.39 8.52 -13.28
CA GLN A 98 5.31 7.36 -14.18
C GLN A 98 4.11 7.46 -15.14
N ARG A 99 3.02 8.11 -14.69
CA ARG A 99 1.82 8.37 -15.49
C ARG A 99 1.24 9.73 -15.12
N GLU A 100 0.49 10.29 -16.05
CA GLU A 100 -0.24 11.52 -15.83
C GLU A 100 -1.63 11.48 -16.45
N ILE A 101 -2.54 12.27 -15.91
CA ILE A 101 -3.86 12.53 -16.46
C ILE A 101 -4.16 14.01 -16.43
N ASP A 102 -4.76 14.47 -17.50
CA ASP A 102 -5.25 15.85 -17.61
C ASP A 102 -6.77 15.87 -17.57
N LEU A 103 -7.29 16.57 -16.57
CA LEU A 103 -8.73 16.70 -16.31
C LEU A 103 -9.25 18.11 -16.62
N HIS A 104 -8.37 19.03 -17.04
CA HIS A 104 -8.80 20.41 -17.29
C HIS A 104 -9.85 20.47 -18.41
N GLY A 105 -10.85 21.33 -18.21
CA GLY A 105 -11.94 21.47 -19.19
C GLY A 105 -13.05 20.42 -19.11
N LEU A 106 -12.87 19.35 -18.36
CA LEU A 106 -13.92 18.36 -18.10
C LEU A 106 -14.96 18.88 -17.11
N THR A 107 -16.17 18.36 -17.19
CA THR A 107 -17.16 18.52 -16.12
C THR A 107 -16.74 17.73 -14.88
N VAL A 108 -17.31 18.04 -13.72
CA VAL A 108 -17.01 17.34 -12.46
C VAL A 108 -17.32 15.84 -12.56
N ALA A 109 -18.40 15.47 -13.23
CA ALA A 109 -18.81 14.08 -13.40
C ALA A 109 -17.80 13.31 -14.27
N GLU A 110 -17.45 13.87 -15.42
CA GLU A 110 -16.45 13.28 -16.32
C GLU A 110 -15.07 13.17 -15.65
N ALA A 111 -14.64 14.24 -14.97
CA ALA A 111 -13.37 14.25 -14.26
C ALA A 111 -13.31 13.20 -13.14
N LYS A 112 -14.37 13.04 -12.37
CA LYS A 112 -14.47 11.98 -11.36
C LYS A 112 -14.39 10.58 -11.99
N GLN A 113 -15.06 10.35 -13.10
CA GLN A 113 -15.04 9.06 -13.80
C GLN A 113 -13.66 8.78 -14.40
N ALA A 114 -13.09 9.72 -15.12
CA ALA A 114 -11.75 9.61 -15.70
C ALA A 114 -10.67 9.37 -14.64
N LEU A 115 -10.73 10.10 -13.51
CA LEU A 115 -9.82 9.94 -12.40
C LEU A 115 -9.92 8.56 -11.75
N ARG A 116 -11.13 8.04 -11.58
CA ARG A 116 -11.35 6.69 -11.03
C ARG A 116 -10.69 5.63 -11.91
N GLN A 117 -10.98 5.65 -13.20
CA GLN A 117 -10.40 4.70 -14.15
C GLN A 117 -8.88 4.79 -14.18
N PHE A 118 -8.35 6.01 -14.21
CA PHE A 118 -6.91 6.25 -14.19
C PHE A 118 -6.22 5.68 -12.95
N LEU A 119 -6.82 5.85 -11.76
CA LEU A 119 -6.26 5.32 -10.52
C LEU A 119 -6.32 3.78 -10.47
N ILE A 120 -7.37 3.18 -10.99
CA ILE A 120 -7.48 1.72 -11.12
C ILE A 120 -6.36 1.20 -12.01
N ASP A 121 -6.23 1.76 -13.21
CA ASP A 121 -5.21 1.37 -14.19
C ASP A 121 -3.78 1.57 -13.64
N ALA A 122 -3.55 2.67 -12.91
CA ALA A 122 -2.27 2.93 -12.28
C ALA A 122 -1.91 1.87 -11.23
N LEU A 123 -2.87 1.45 -10.42
CA LEU A 123 -2.66 0.42 -9.39
C LEU A 123 -2.46 -0.97 -10.00
N GLU A 124 -3.18 -1.31 -11.07
CA GLU A 124 -3.01 -2.57 -11.79
C GLU A 124 -1.61 -2.70 -12.40
N HIS A 125 -1.01 -1.57 -12.83
CA HIS A 125 0.33 -1.51 -13.39
C HIS A 125 1.42 -1.20 -12.35
N GLU A 126 1.12 -1.25 -11.06
CA GLU A 126 2.07 -1.01 -9.96
C GLU A 126 2.76 0.36 -10.03
N VAL A 127 2.06 1.35 -10.58
CA VAL A 127 2.54 2.73 -10.66
C VAL A 127 2.57 3.35 -9.26
N ARG A 128 3.70 3.95 -8.89
CA ARG A 128 3.91 4.51 -7.55
C ARG A 128 3.70 6.01 -7.47
N CYS A 129 3.97 6.73 -8.54
CA CYS A 129 3.83 8.18 -8.56
C CYS A 129 3.16 8.64 -9.84
N VAL A 130 2.08 9.40 -9.68
CA VAL A 130 1.32 9.97 -10.80
C VAL A 130 1.17 11.47 -10.66
N ARG A 131 0.94 12.16 -11.78
CA ARG A 131 0.56 13.57 -11.84
C ARG A 131 -0.87 13.69 -12.32
N ILE A 132 -1.67 14.52 -11.63
CA ILE A 132 -3.05 14.81 -12.00
C ILE A 132 -3.15 16.32 -12.22
N ILE A 133 -3.55 16.72 -13.43
CA ILE A 133 -3.73 18.11 -13.83
C ILE A 133 -5.23 18.42 -13.79
N HIS A 134 -5.66 19.26 -12.88
CA HIS A 134 -7.05 19.66 -12.72
C HIS A 134 -7.32 21.12 -13.13
N GLY A 135 -6.26 21.84 -13.47
CA GLY A 135 -6.33 23.25 -13.82
C GLY A 135 -6.46 24.18 -12.61
N LYS A 136 -6.15 25.45 -12.81
CA LYS A 136 -6.19 26.50 -11.76
C LYS A 136 -7.59 27.02 -11.49
N GLY A 137 -8.60 26.63 -12.28
CA GLY A 137 -9.99 27.06 -12.11
C GLY A 137 -10.28 28.51 -12.52
N LEU A 138 -9.39 29.15 -13.26
CA LEU A 138 -9.53 30.54 -13.70
C LEU A 138 -10.80 30.82 -14.54
N ARG A 139 -11.34 29.76 -15.18
CA ARG A 139 -12.57 29.84 -16.02
C ARG A 139 -13.84 29.45 -15.25
N SER A 140 -13.76 29.07 -13.99
CA SER A 140 -14.90 28.56 -13.20
C SER A 140 -15.76 29.69 -12.57
N GLY A 141 -15.47 30.96 -12.86
CA GLY A 141 -16.22 32.13 -12.35
C GLY A 141 -16.30 32.12 -10.81
N HIS A 142 -17.45 32.56 -10.28
CA HIS A 142 -17.69 32.65 -8.84
C HIS A 142 -17.68 31.33 -8.05
N ARG A 143 -17.69 30.17 -8.75
CA ARG A 143 -17.70 28.85 -8.11
C ARG A 143 -16.30 28.33 -7.73
N GLY A 144 -15.24 29.11 -8.05
CA GLY A 144 -13.86 28.74 -7.73
C GLY A 144 -13.38 27.47 -8.47
N PRO A 145 -12.28 26.85 -8.04
CA PRO A 145 -11.65 25.70 -8.72
C PRO A 145 -12.39 24.38 -8.41
N VAL A 146 -13.56 24.19 -9.03
CA VAL A 146 -14.47 23.06 -8.74
C VAL A 146 -13.80 21.69 -8.97
N LEU A 147 -12.97 21.54 -10.03
CA LEU A 147 -12.25 20.30 -10.30
C LEU A 147 -11.21 19.99 -9.24
N LYS A 148 -10.53 21.01 -8.71
CA LYS A 148 -9.56 20.86 -7.62
C LYS A 148 -10.21 20.27 -6.37
N ALA A 149 -11.40 20.77 -5.99
CA ALA A 149 -12.16 20.24 -4.87
C ALA A 149 -12.60 18.78 -5.12
N ALA A 150 -13.10 18.49 -6.32
CA ALA A 150 -13.52 17.14 -6.70
C ALA A 150 -12.34 16.15 -6.67
N VAL A 151 -11.19 16.51 -7.22
CA VAL A 151 -9.96 15.70 -7.19
C VAL A 151 -9.50 15.45 -5.75
N ASN A 152 -9.46 16.50 -4.92
CA ASN A 152 -9.09 16.35 -3.50
C ASN A 152 -10.03 15.39 -2.76
N ALA A 153 -11.34 15.50 -2.96
CA ALA A 153 -12.32 14.62 -2.33
C ALA A 153 -12.12 13.15 -2.74
N VAL A 154 -11.88 12.88 -4.03
CA VAL A 154 -11.62 11.54 -4.55
C VAL A 154 -10.33 10.99 -3.95
N LEU A 155 -9.22 11.75 -4.00
CA LEU A 155 -7.91 11.28 -3.53
C LEU A 155 -7.90 10.97 -2.02
N ARG A 156 -8.55 11.79 -1.20
CA ARG A 156 -8.65 11.56 0.25
C ARG A 156 -9.35 10.25 0.60
N ARG A 157 -10.37 9.88 -0.17
CA ARG A 157 -11.16 8.66 0.04
C ARG A 157 -10.49 7.42 -0.51
N THR A 158 -9.60 7.57 -1.47
CA THR A 158 -8.91 6.44 -2.10
C THR A 158 -7.89 5.84 -1.14
N GLY A 159 -8.15 4.62 -0.66
CA GLY A 159 -7.30 3.92 0.30
C GLY A 159 -5.85 3.72 -0.18
N ALA A 160 -5.67 3.51 -1.47
CA ALA A 160 -4.37 3.33 -2.10
C ALA A 160 -3.54 4.63 -2.24
N VAL A 161 -4.14 5.81 -2.04
CA VAL A 161 -3.41 7.08 -2.03
C VAL A 161 -2.70 7.24 -0.69
N LEU A 162 -1.39 7.27 -0.71
CA LEU A 162 -0.53 7.43 0.47
C LEU A 162 -0.31 8.90 0.84
N ALA A 163 -0.01 9.72 -0.17
CA ALA A 163 0.20 11.15 0.00
C ALA A 163 -0.02 11.87 -1.33
N TYR A 164 -0.38 13.14 -1.26
CA TYR A 164 -0.35 14.04 -2.42
C TYR A 164 -0.03 15.45 -2.00
N VAL A 165 0.49 16.23 -2.95
CA VAL A 165 0.87 17.62 -2.77
C VAL A 165 0.77 18.37 -4.11
N SER A 166 0.43 19.66 -4.08
CA SER A 166 0.47 20.50 -5.28
C SER A 166 1.83 20.43 -5.96
N ALA A 167 1.81 20.35 -7.29
CA ALA A 167 3.01 20.21 -8.10
C ALA A 167 3.88 21.50 -8.02
N ARG A 168 5.13 21.37 -8.47
CA ARG A 168 5.99 22.54 -8.66
C ARG A 168 5.42 23.49 -9.73
N GLN A 169 5.80 24.75 -9.68
CA GLN A 169 5.32 25.73 -10.67
C GLN A 169 5.59 25.31 -12.11
N VAL A 170 6.75 24.72 -12.37
CA VAL A 170 7.16 24.18 -13.69
C VAL A 170 6.30 22.99 -14.15
N ASP A 171 5.63 22.30 -13.24
CA ASP A 171 4.82 21.11 -13.48
C ASP A 171 3.30 21.39 -13.31
N GLY A 172 2.90 22.66 -13.31
CA GLY A 172 1.50 23.10 -13.22
C GLY A 172 1.10 23.84 -11.94
N GLY A 173 1.97 23.87 -10.93
CA GLY A 173 1.73 24.61 -9.67
C GLY A 173 0.49 24.14 -8.94
N THR A 174 -0.33 25.11 -8.49
CA THR A 174 -1.61 24.83 -7.81
C THR A 174 -2.70 24.24 -8.72
N GLY A 175 -2.44 24.13 -10.04
CA GLY A 175 -3.32 23.50 -11.03
C GLY A 175 -3.05 22.00 -11.23
N ALA A 176 -2.04 21.44 -10.59
CA ALA A 176 -1.70 20.03 -10.66
C ALA A 176 -1.28 19.48 -9.29
N VAL A 177 -1.35 18.16 -9.12
CA VAL A 177 -0.91 17.47 -7.91
C VAL A 177 -0.06 16.26 -8.27
N TYR A 178 1.00 16.04 -7.49
CA TYR A 178 1.70 14.75 -7.43
C TYR A 178 1.02 13.85 -6.43
N VAL A 179 0.82 12.60 -6.78
CA VAL A 179 0.16 11.61 -5.94
C VAL A 179 1.05 10.39 -5.81
N LEU A 180 1.27 9.95 -4.57
CA LEU A 180 1.99 8.73 -4.25
C LEU A 180 0.99 7.63 -3.94
N LEU A 181 1.12 6.50 -4.63
CA LEU A 181 0.27 5.31 -4.50
C LEU A 181 0.98 4.19 -3.73
N SER A 182 0.20 3.28 -3.16
CA SER A 182 0.69 2.13 -2.38
C SER A 182 1.27 1.01 -3.23
#